data_173261317655c24f5bed439b97df18ff
#
_entry.id   173261317655c24f5bed439b97df18ff
#
_cell.length_a   1.000
_cell.length_b   1.000
_cell.length_c   1.000
_cell.angle_alpha   90.00
_cell.angle_beta   90.00
_cell.angle_gamma   90.00
#
_symmetry.space_group_name_H-M   'P 1'
#
loop_
_entity.id
_entity.type
_entity.pdbx_description
1 polymer ?
#
loop_
_entity_poly.entity_id
_entity_poly.type
_entity_poly.pdbx_seq_one_letter_code
_entity_poly.pdbx_strand_id
1 'polypeptide(L)'
;TAHSAQISISSGGVDIHYEVHGEGEPTLVFIHGWSCDRSYWQAQVEYFAKQYQVITIDLAGHGESGTNRSEWNLRDYGTDVVSAVNALQPEKLVLVGHSLGGHVALEAASLMQEKVLMVIGADSLHDLSATFSEEEMMALLQAMETDFRATAEDMVRSQMFLPEADISLVEAIASDRGSAPPAIAIGTLKGYD
;
A
#
# COMPACT_ATOMS: atom_id res chain seq x y z
N THR A 1 8.03 -23.47 5.15
CA THR A 1 9.23 -22.84 4.55
C THR A 1 9.46 -21.54 5.29
N ALA A 2 10.69 -21.29 5.76
CA ALA A 2 11.04 -20.06 6.44
C ALA A 2 10.88 -18.90 5.45
N HIS A 3 10.02 -17.93 5.80
CA HIS A 3 9.81 -16.72 5.03
C HIS A 3 11.02 -15.82 5.31
N SER A 4 11.78 -15.48 4.29
CA SER A 4 12.83 -14.46 4.39
C SER A 4 12.36 -13.22 3.66
N ALA A 5 12.40 -12.07 4.34
CA ALA A 5 12.23 -10.78 3.68
C ALA A 5 13.26 -10.66 2.55
N GLN A 6 12.82 -10.20 1.39
CA GLN A 6 13.66 -9.97 0.22
C GLN A 6 13.70 -8.48 -0.07
N ILE A 7 14.72 -8.06 -0.80
CA ILE A 7 14.90 -6.66 -1.18
C ILE A 7 15.05 -6.58 -2.68
N SER A 8 14.31 -5.66 -3.30
CA SER A 8 14.55 -5.20 -4.66
C SER A 8 14.90 -3.71 -4.64
N ILE A 9 15.53 -3.24 -5.70
CA ILE A 9 15.87 -1.82 -5.83
C ILE A 9 14.95 -1.21 -6.90
N SER A 10 14.22 -0.16 -6.55
CA SER A 10 13.39 0.58 -7.49
C SER A 10 14.23 1.35 -8.52
N SER A 11 13.61 1.79 -9.59
CA SER A 11 14.26 2.65 -10.60
C SER A 11 14.77 3.99 -10.01
N GLY A 12 14.21 4.43 -8.89
CA GLY A 12 14.67 5.60 -8.13
C GLY A 12 15.77 5.32 -7.12
N GLY A 13 16.29 4.09 -7.04
CA GLY A 13 17.34 3.71 -6.10
C GLY A 13 16.88 3.51 -4.67
N VAL A 14 15.57 3.31 -4.45
CA VAL A 14 14.99 3.01 -3.14
C VAL A 14 14.94 1.50 -2.93
N ASP A 15 15.36 1.04 -1.76
CA ASP A 15 15.23 -0.37 -1.36
C ASP A 15 13.76 -0.68 -1.08
N ILE A 16 13.20 -1.65 -1.80
CA ILE A 16 11.81 -2.11 -1.65
C ILE A 16 11.82 -3.48 -0.99
N HIS A 17 11.29 -3.55 0.22
CA HIS A 17 11.14 -4.78 0.98
C HIS A 17 9.86 -5.49 0.61
N TYR A 18 9.95 -6.81 0.39
CA TYR A 18 8.81 -7.67 0.10
C TYR A 18 9.03 -9.08 0.66
N GLU A 19 7.96 -9.82 0.81
CA GLU A 19 8.00 -11.21 1.21
C GLU A 19 7.31 -12.09 0.16
N VAL A 20 7.78 -13.34 0.04
CA VAL A 20 7.23 -14.33 -0.86
C VAL A 20 6.78 -15.54 -0.04
N HIS A 21 5.54 -15.95 -0.25
CA HIS A 21 4.91 -17.05 0.47
C HIS A 21 4.26 -18.02 -0.51
N GLY A 22 4.27 -19.31 -0.19
CA GLY A 22 3.61 -20.34 -1.00
C GLY A 22 4.22 -20.51 -2.39
N GLU A 23 3.51 -21.30 -3.20
CA GLU A 23 3.86 -21.62 -4.59
C GLU A 23 2.57 -21.76 -5.40
N GLY A 24 2.62 -21.56 -6.71
CA GLY A 24 1.48 -21.73 -7.63
C GLY A 24 1.17 -20.49 -8.43
N GLU A 25 0.33 -20.68 -9.43
CA GLU A 25 -0.10 -19.65 -10.39
C GLU A 25 -1.60 -19.40 -10.29
N PRO A 26 -2.09 -18.17 -10.54
CA PRO A 26 -1.28 -16.95 -10.74
C PRO A 26 -0.62 -16.47 -9.45
N THR A 27 0.44 -15.67 -9.57
CA THR A 27 1.04 -14.98 -8.41
C THR A 27 0.12 -13.86 -7.95
N LEU A 28 -0.20 -13.84 -6.65
CA LEU A 28 -0.99 -12.77 -6.03
C LEU A 28 -0.06 -11.74 -5.40
N VAL A 29 -0.25 -10.48 -5.74
CA VAL A 29 0.56 -9.36 -5.22
C VAL A 29 -0.33 -8.47 -4.37
N PHE A 30 -0.05 -8.38 -3.08
CA PHE A 30 -0.81 -7.58 -2.13
C PHE A 30 -0.10 -6.27 -1.84
N ILE A 31 -0.82 -5.16 -2.03
CA ILE A 31 -0.32 -3.78 -1.95
C ILE A 31 -1.14 -3.05 -0.89
N HIS A 32 -0.47 -2.59 0.18
CA HIS A 32 -1.11 -1.93 1.31
C HIS A 32 -1.56 -0.50 1.01
N GLY A 33 -2.34 0.09 1.92
CA GLY A 33 -2.84 1.44 1.84
C GLY A 33 -1.88 2.50 2.42
N TRP A 34 -2.33 3.75 2.40
CA TRP A 34 -1.62 4.89 2.98
C TRP A 34 -1.30 4.67 4.46
N SER A 35 -0.05 4.93 4.84
CA SER A 35 0.45 4.76 6.23
C SER A 35 0.24 3.36 6.83
N CYS A 36 0.21 2.33 5.99
CA CYS A 36 0.20 0.92 6.39
C CYS A 36 1.52 0.25 5.96
N ASP A 37 1.62 -1.05 6.15
CA ASP A 37 2.70 -1.90 5.69
C ASP A 37 2.18 -3.29 5.26
N ARG A 38 3.08 -4.17 4.83
CA ARG A 38 2.73 -5.53 4.37
C ARG A 38 2.06 -6.41 5.41
N SER A 39 2.24 -6.14 6.71
CA SER A 39 1.67 -6.95 7.80
C SER A 39 0.14 -6.94 7.82
N TYR A 40 -0.48 -5.90 7.25
CA TYR A 40 -1.94 -5.81 7.11
C TYR A 40 -2.55 -6.94 6.27
N TRP A 41 -1.72 -7.65 5.50
CA TRP A 41 -2.14 -8.77 4.64
C TRP A 41 -1.91 -10.16 5.26
N GLN A 42 -1.53 -10.25 6.53
CA GLN A 42 -1.19 -11.51 7.19
C GLN A 42 -2.27 -12.59 7.03
N ALA A 43 -3.53 -12.25 7.27
CA ALA A 43 -4.64 -13.20 7.17
C ALA A 43 -4.84 -13.71 5.73
N GLN A 44 -4.65 -12.84 4.73
CA GLN A 44 -4.74 -13.20 3.31
C GLN A 44 -3.56 -14.10 2.92
N VAL A 45 -2.36 -13.80 3.40
CA VAL A 45 -1.17 -14.64 3.19
C VAL A 45 -1.41 -16.04 3.73
N GLU A 46 -1.86 -16.17 4.97
CA GLU A 46 -2.13 -17.47 5.60
C GLU A 46 -3.17 -18.31 4.85
N TYR A 47 -4.12 -17.67 4.19
CA TYR A 47 -5.13 -18.33 3.40
C TYR A 47 -4.65 -18.68 2.00
N PHE A 48 -4.15 -17.71 1.25
CA PHE A 48 -3.87 -17.85 -0.18
C PHE A 48 -2.54 -18.57 -0.48
N ALA A 49 -1.53 -18.47 0.39
CA ALA A 49 -0.25 -19.15 0.21
C ALA A 49 -0.33 -20.69 0.25
N LYS A 50 -1.48 -21.25 0.57
CA LYS A 50 -1.75 -22.69 0.47
C LYS A 50 -1.90 -23.19 -0.96
N GLN A 51 -2.17 -22.29 -1.92
CA GLN A 51 -2.51 -22.64 -3.31
C GLN A 51 -1.82 -21.74 -4.33
N TYR A 52 -1.35 -20.57 -3.93
CA TYR A 52 -0.78 -19.57 -4.82
C TYR A 52 0.56 -19.08 -4.29
N GLN A 53 1.42 -18.63 -5.19
CA GLN A 53 2.51 -17.76 -4.78
C GLN A 53 1.93 -16.40 -4.40
N VAL A 54 2.30 -15.90 -3.22
CA VAL A 54 1.83 -14.62 -2.67
C VAL A 54 3.04 -13.72 -2.45
N ILE A 55 2.98 -12.50 -2.96
CA ILE A 55 3.94 -11.44 -2.70
C ILE A 55 3.24 -10.36 -1.86
N THR A 56 3.83 -9.98 -0.74
CA THR A 56 3.44 -8.79 0.04
C THR A 56 4.57 -7.78 0.01
N ILE A 57 4.24 -6.50 -0.18
CA ILE A 57 5.23 -5.44 -0.43
C ILE A 57 5.04 -4.32 0.58
N ASP A 58 6.15 -3.81 1.12
CA ASP A 58 6.18 -2.48 1.72
C ASP A 58 6.45 -1.46 0.63
N LEU A 59 5.54 -0.53 0.41
CA LEU A 59 5.77 0.59 -0.52
C LEU A 59 6.93 1.46 -0.01
N ALA A 60 7.64 2.13 -0.91
CA ALA A 60 8.71 3.05 -0.51
C ALA A 60 8.23 4.01 0.59
N GLY A 61 9.06 4.21 1.61
CA GLY A 61 8.72 5.03 2.77
C GLY A 61 7.83 4.38 3.82
N HIS A 62 7.43 3.12 3.64
CA HIS A 62 6.57 2.37 4.54
C HIS A 62 7.28 1.09 5.02
N GLY A 63 6.86 0.58 6.18
CA GLY A 63 7.42 -0.64 6.75
C GLY A 63 8.95 -0.65 6.81
N GLU A 64 9.56 -1.66 6.20
CA GLU A 64 11.02 -1.81 6.13
C GLU A 64 11.64 -1.24 4.85
N SER A 65 10.82 -0.71 3.92
CA SER A 65 11.31 -0.11 2.68
C SER A 65 12.03 1.23 2.90
N GLY A 66 12.95 1.53 1.98
CA GLY A 66 13.79 2.73 2.05
C GLY A 66 13.00 4.03 1.97
N THR A 67 13.56 5.09 2.57
CA THR A 67 12.97 6.43 2.65
C THR A 67 13.74 7.49 1.85
N ASN A 68 14.74 7.07 1.06
CA ASN A 68 15.67 7.93 0.32
C ASN A 68 15.08 8.47 -1.00
N ARG A 69 13.86 9.01 -0.93
CA ARG A 69 13.13 9.63 -2.06
C ARG A 69 12.63 11.01 -1.64
N SER A 70 12.60 11.96 -2.57
CA SER A 70 12.14 13.33 -2.31
C SER A 70 10.67 13.56 -2.69
N GLU A 71 10.14 12.75 -3.60
CA GLU A 71 8.77 12.85 -4.11
C GLU A 71 8.04 11.52 -3.93
N TRP A 72 6.77 11.59 -3.58
CA TRP A 72 5.93 10.42 -3.28
C TRP A 72 4.67 10.49 -4.13
N ASN A 73 4.62 9.73 -5.22
CA ASN A 73 3.51 9.74 -6.17
C ASN A 73 3.13 8.32 -6.61
N LEU A 74 1.93 8.17 -7.16
CA LEU A 74 1.36 6.87 -7.54
C LEU A 74 2.21 6.14 -8.58
N ARG A 75 2.74 6.86 -9.57
CA ARG A 75 3.55 6.27 -10.63
C ARG A 75 4.84 5.65 -10.12
N ASP A 76 5.52 6.34 -9.20
CA ASP A 76 6.75 5.84 -8.60
C ASP A 76 6.46 4.62 -7.72
N TYR A 77 5.38 4.63 -6.95
CA TYR A 77 4.92 3.45 -6.21
C TYR A 77 4.59 2.28 -7.13
N GLY A 78 3.92 2.53 -8.26
CA GLY A 78 3.68 1.50 -9.28
C GLY A 78 4.97 0.89 -9.82
N THR A 79 5.99 1.72 -10.06
CA THR A 79 7.32 1.28 -10.50
C THR A 79 8.04 0.46 -9.42
N ASP A 80 7.87 0.80 -8.14
CA ASP A 80 8.41 0.04 -7.01
C ASP A 80 7.82 -1.39 -6.97
N VAL A 81 6.50 -1.51 -7.14
CA VAL A 81 5.81 -2.81 -7.25
C VAL A 81 6.36 -3.62 -8.43
N VAL A 82 6.52 -2.99 -9.60
CA VAL A 82 7.11 -3.63 -10.78
C VAL A 82 8.53 -4.16 -10.50
N SER A 83 9.34 -3.41 -9.76
CA SER A 83 10.70 -3.82 -9.40
C SER A 83 10.71 -5.07 -8.52
N ALA A 84 9.84 -5.13 -7.49
CA ALA A 84 9.72 -6.29 -6.62
C ALA A 84 9.22 -7.53 -7.39
N VAL A 85 8.19 -7.36 -8.22
CA VAL A 85 7.60 -8.44 -9.02
C VAL A 85 8.59 -8.98 -10.05
N ASN A 86 9.31 -8.10 -10.74
CA ASN A 86 10.27 -8.52 -11.78
C ASN A 86 11.46 -9.30 -11.21
N ALA A 87 11.80 -9.14 -9.93
CA ALA A 87 12.84 -9.94 -9.29
C ALA A 87 12.50 -11.45 -9.27
N LEU A 88 11.20 -11.79 -9.30
CA LEU A 88 10.69 -13.17 -9.26
C LEU A 88 10.24 -13.72 -10.62
N GLN A 89 10.07 -12.84 -11.61
CA GLN A 89 9.67 -13.16 -12.99
C GLN A 89 8.41 -14.04 -13.12
N PRO A 90 7.30 -13.77 -12.40
CA PRO A 90 6.07 -14.53 -12.53
C PRO A 90 5.50 -14.41 -13.95
N GLU A 91 4.80 -15.46 -14.41
CA GLU A 91 4.17 -15.46 -15.73
C GLU A 91 2.85 -14.69 -15.72
N LYS A 92 2.03 -14.88 -14.70
CA LYS A 92 0.71 -14.27 -14.54
C LYS A 92 0.49 -13.72 -13.14
N LEU A 93 -0.16 -12.57 -13.08
CA LEU A 93 -0.35 -11.78 -11.87
C LEU A 93 -1.82 -11.47 -11.61
N VAL A 94 -2.19 -11.46 -10.34
CA VAL A 94 -3.37 -10.75 -9.82
C VAL A 94 -2.85 -9.73 -8.82
N LEU A 95 -3.15 -8.45 -9.04
CA LEU A 95 -2.78 -7.37 -8.12
C LEU A 95 -3.96 -7.06 -7.20
N VAL A 96 -3.73 -7.05 -5.90
CA VAL A 96 -4.74 -6.76 -4.89
C VAL A 96 -4.27 -5.56 -4.08
N GLY A 97 -4.97 -4.43 -4.22
CA GLY A 97 -4.58 -3.18 -3.55
C GLY A 97 -5.66 -2.69 -2.59
N HIS A 98 -5.26 -2.34 -1.38
CA HIS A 98 -6.14 -1.72 -0.39
C HIS A 98 -6.01 -0.19 -0.43
N SER A 99 -7.14 0.53 -0.50
CA SER A 99 -7.15 2.00 -0.46
C SER A 99 -6.17 2.59 -1.49
N LEU A 100 -5.16 3.41 -1.09
CA LEU A 100 -4.06 3.89 -1.94
C LEU A 100 -3.46 2.76 -2.80
N GLY A 101 -3.27 1.57 -2.22
CA GLY A 101 -2.69 0.41 -2.91
C GLY A 101 -3.49 -0.04 -4.13
N GLY A 102 -4.80 0.26 -4.21
CA GLY A 102 -5.60 0.01 -5.40
C GLY A 102 -5.18 0.87 -6.58
N HIS A 103 -4.92 2.15 -6.35
CA HIS A 103 -4.43 3.08 -7.37
C HIS A 103 -2.99 2.71 -7.79
N VAL A 104 -2.13 2.37 -6.82
CA VAL A 104 -0.78 1.84 -7.10
C VAL A 104 -0.86 0.56 -7.94
N ALA A 105 -1.83 -0.32 -7.68
CA ALA A 105 -2.03 -1.53 -8.47
C ALA A 105 -2.40 -1.23 -9.92
N LEU A 106 -3.21 -0.17 -10.18
CA LEU A 106 -3.51 0.28 -11.54
C LEU A 106 -2.28 0.81 -12.26
N GLU A 107 -1.44 1.60 -11.58
CA GLU A 107 -0.17 2.08 -12.15
C GLU A 107 0.75 0.89 -12.49
N ALA A 108 0.94 -0.05 -11.56
CA ALA A 108 1.73 -1.24 -11.80
C ALA A 108 1.18 -2.09 -12.95
N ALA A 109 -0.15 -2.25 -13.03
CA ALA A 109 -0.80 -2.98 -14.11
C ALA A 109 -0.56 -2.32 -15.47
N SER A 110 -0.57 -0.99 -15.54
CA SER A 110 -0.29 -0.24 -16.78
C SER A 110 1.11 -0.54 -17.34
N LEU A 111 2.07 -0.84 -16.45
CA LEU A 111 3.46 -1.15 -16.78
C LEU A 111 3.70 -2.64 -17.09
N MET A 112 2.79 -3.53 -16.66
CA MET A 112 2.92 -4.99 -16.78
C MET A 112 1.74 -5.64 -17.52
N GLN A 113 1.10 -4.94 -18.44
CA GLN A 113 -0.19 -5.29 -19.09
C GLN A 113 -0.31 -6.76 -19.52
N GLU A 114 0.73 -7.32 -20.13
CA GLU A 114 0.69 -8.71 -20.65
C GLU A 114 0.68 -9.77 -19.55
N LYS A 115 1.13 -9.43 -18.34
CA LYS A 115 1.21 -10.34 -17.20
C LYS A 115 0.01 -10.25 -16.27
N VAL A 116 -0.65 -9.09 -16.18
CA VAL A 116 -1.72 -8.84 -15.21
C VAL A 116 -3.04 -9.38 -15.73
N LEU A 117 -3.58 -10.37 -15.03
CA LEU A 117 -4.90 -10.96 -15.31
C LEU A 117 -6.04 -10.11 -14.73
N MET A 118 -5.81 -9.51 -13.57
CA MET A 118 -6.83 -8.80 -12.82
C MET A 118 -6.21 -7.83 -11.82
N VAL A 119 -6.91 -6.71 -11.58
CA VAL A 119 -6.69 -5.81 -10.45
C VAL A 119 -7.92 -5.88 -9.55
N ILE A 120 -7.70 -6.07 -8.25
CA ILE A 120 -8.75 -6.13 -7.23
C ILE A 120 -8.54 -4.96 -6.26
N GLY A 121 -9.53 -4.08 -6.14
CA GLY A 121 -9.56 -3.04 -5.13
C GLY A 121 -10.24 -3.55 -3.86
N ALA A 122 -9.52 -3.61 -2.75
CA ALA A 122 -10.07 -3.86 -1.43
C ALA A 122 -10.32 -2.50 -0.76
N ASP A 123 -11.58 -2.14 -0.55
CA ASP A 123 -11.97 -0.78 -0.11
C ASP A 123 -11.29 0.31 -0.93
N SER A 124 -11.34 0.16 -2.24
CA SER A 124 -10.68 1.02 -3.22
C SER A 124 -11.33 0.88 -4.60
N LEU A 125 -11.11 1.84 -5.48
CA LEU A 125 -11.53 1.83 -6.89
C LEU A 125 -13.07 1.83 -7.10
N HIS A 126 -13.86 2.09 -6.07
CA HIS A 126 -15.33 2.08 -6.16
C HIS A 126 -15.88 3.34 -6.86
N ASP A 127 -15.14 4.44 -6.85
CA ASP A 127 -15.46 5.64 -7.62
C ASP A 127 -14.16 6.36 -8.05
N LEU A 128 -13.74 6.10 -9.29
CA LEU A 128 -12.55 6.73 -9.88
C LEU A 128 -12.77 8.19 -10.28
N SER A 129 -14.01 8.69 -10.21
CA SER A 129 -14.33 10.10 -10.46
C SER A 129 -14.38 10.93 -9.18
N ALA A 130 -14.38 10.28 -8.01
CA ALA A 130 -14.37 10.97 -6.73
C ALA A 130 -13.02 11.66 -6.52
N THR A 131 -13.07 12.95 -6.31
CA THR A 131 -11.90 13.78 -5.98
C THR A 131 -12.21 14.58 -4.73
N PHE A 132 -11.22 14.80 -3.90
CA PHE A 132 -11.32 15.84 -2.87
C PHE A 132 -11.40 17.20 -3.56
N SER A 133 -12.23 18.09 -3.04
CA SER A 133 -12.12 19.49 -3.43
C SER A 133 -10.77 20.05 -2.99
N GLU A 134 -10.27 21.07 -3.71
CA GLU A 134 -9.00 21.72 -3.34
C GLU A 134 -9.05 22.24 -1.88
N GLU A 135 -10.20 22.77 -1.45
CA GLU A 135 -10.41 23.25 -0.08
C GLU A 135 -10.31 22.12 0.95
N GLU A 136 -10.96 20.97 0.71
CA GLU A 136 -10.89 19.80 1.61
C GLU A 136 -9.48 19.25 1.70
N MET A 137 -8.78 19.11 0.58
CA MET A 137 -7.40 18.65 0.55
C MET A 137 -6.47 19.62 1.28
N MET A 138 -6.60 20.92 1.06
CA MET A 138 -5.81 21.93 1.76
C MET A 138 -6.05 21.89 3.28
N ALA A 139 -7.31 21.77 3.71
CA ALA A 139 -7.65 21.69 5.13
C ALA A 139 -7.05 20.44 5.77
N LEU A 140 -7.13 19.30 5.10
CA LEU A 140 -6.53 18.04 5.56
C LEU A 140 -5.00 18.17 5.69
N LEU A 141 -4.34 18.66 4.65
CA LEU A 141 -2.87 18.85 4.67
C LEU A 141 -2.44 19.80 5.78
N GLN A 142 -3.16 20.90 6.00
CA GLN A 142 -2.86 21.83 7.07
C GLN A 142 -3.04 21.20 8.48
N ALA A 143 -4.07 20.40 8.67
CA ALA A 143 -4.28 19.65 9.91
C ALA A 143 -3.14 18.65 10.16
N MET A 144 -2.74 17.89 9.12
CA MET A 144 -1.63 16.96 9.16
C MET A 144 -0.28 17.63 9.45
N GLU A 145 -0.03 18.79 8.85
CA GLU A 145 1.19 19.57 9.09
C GLU A 145 1.23 20.16 10.51
N THR A 146 0.07 20.41 11.13
CA THR A 146 -0.04 20.93 12.50
C THR A 146 0.16 19.84 13.55
N ASP A 147 -0.55 18.72 13.42
CA ASP A 147 -0.42 17.55 14.29
C ASP A 147 -0.79 16.29 13.49
N PHE A 148 0.23 15.70 12.86
CA PHE A 148 0.06 14.51 12.03
C PHE A 148 -0.59 13.37 12.81
N ARG A 149 -0.03 13.08 13.99
CA ARG A 149 -0.48 11.93 14.78
C ARG A 149 -1.95 12.04 15.16
N ALA A 150 -2.33 13.16 15.77
CA ALA A 150 -3.71 13.37 16.18
C ALA A 150 -4.67 13.33 14.99
N THR A 151 -4.30 13.95 13.87
CA THR A 151 -5.13 13.97 12.65
C THR A 151 -5.29 12.58 12.04
N ALA A 152 -4.20 11.81 11.90
CA ALA A 152 -4.24 10.46 11.34
C ALA A 152 -5.04 9.50 12.24
N GLU A 153 -4.85 9.57 13.55
CA GLU A 153 -5.61 8.77 14.51
C GLU A 153 -7.11 9.12 14.49
N ASP A 154 -7.46 10.41 14.41
CA ASP A 154 -8.85 10.85 14.34
C ASP A 154 -9.53 10.39 13.05
N MET A 155 -8.84 10.45 11.90
CA MET A 155 -9.36 9.91 10.64
C MET A 155 -9.72 8.43 10.76
N VAL A 156 -8.87 7.64 11.39
CA VAL A 156 -9.16 6.20 11.61
C VAL A 156 -10.42 6.05 12.45
N ARG A 157 -10.51 6.73 13.60
CA ARG A 157 -11.63 6.59 14.53
C ARG A 157 -12.96 7.07 13.97
N SER A 158 -12.93 8.17 13.18
CA SER A 158 -14.14 8.85 12.75
C SER A 158 -14.64 8.42 11.38
N GLN A 159 -13.78 7.86 10.50
CA GLN A 159 -14.12 7.67 9.08
C GLN A 159 -13.89 6.24 8.56
N MET A 160 -13.08 5.41 9.24
CA MET A 160 -12.64 4.14 8.64
C MET A 160 -13.35 2.91 9.23
N PHE A 161 -14.13 3.07 10.28
CA PHE A 161 -14.80 1.96 10.95
C PHE A 161 -16.27 2.25 11.18
N LEU A 162 -17.07 1.19 11.17
CA LEU A 162 -18.46 1.25 11.60
C LEU A 162 -18.54 1.40 13.14
N PRO A 163 -19.62 1.98 13.68
CA PRO A 163 -19.76 2.20 15.12
C PRO A 163 -19.67 0.93 15.99
N GLU A 164 -19.99 -0.25 15.41
CA GLU A 164 -19.96 -1.54 16.09
C GLU A 164 -18.60 -2.24 15.99
N ALA A 165 -17.59 -1.62 15.37
CA ALA A 165 -16.26 -2.22 15.25
C ALA A 165 -15.61 -2.43 16.64
N ASP A 166 -14.79 -3.46 16.75
CA ASP A 166 -14.01 -3.71 17.98
C ASP A 166 -13.10 -2.53 18.27
N ILE A 167 -13.33 -1.87 19.39
CA ILE A 167 -12.58 -0.68 19.79
C ILE A 167 -11.08 -0.95 19.93
N SER A 168 -10.69 -2.16 20.33
CA SER A 168 -9.27 -2.51 20.45
C SER A 168 -8.59 -2.57 19.10
N LEU A 169 -9.29 -3.03 18.06
CA LEU A 169 -8.80 -3.03 16.67
C LEU A 169 -8.72 -1.60 16.14
N VAL A 170 -9.75 -0.78 16.37
CA VAL A 170 -9.76 0.63 15.95
C VAL A 170 -8.57 1.39 16.54
N GLU A 171 -8.34 1.26 17.86
CA GLU A 171 -7.23 1.93 18.54
C GLU A 171 -5.85 1.41 18.09
N ALA A 172 -5.71 0.11 17.84
CA ALA A 172 -4.46 -0.44 17.33
C ALA A 172 -4.12 0.14 15.94
N ILE A 173 -5.10 0.19 15.02
CA ILE A 173 -4.91 0.75 13.68
C ILE A 173 -4.71 2.27 13.73
N ALA A 174 -5.43 2.98 14.60
CA ALA A 174 -5.25 4.42 14.78
C ALA A 174 -3.82 4.74 15.24
N SER A 175 -3.34 4.04 16.27
CA SER A 175 -1.98 4.21 16.80
C SER A 175 -0.91 3.88 15.76
N ASP A 176 -1.11 2.82 14.99
CA ASP A 176 -0.19 2.40 13.93
C ASP A 176 -0.07 3.48 12.86
N ARG A 177 -1.20 3.91 12.27
CA ARG A 177 -1.21 4.99 11.26
C ARG A 177 -0.67 6.31 11.79
N GLY A 178 -0.96 6.67 13.04
CA GLY A 178 -0.43 7.86 13.70
C GLY A 178 1.08 7.80 13.94
N SER A 179 1.70 6.63 13.85
CA SER A 179 3.15 6.43 13.99
C SER A 179 3.94 6.54 12.69
N ALA A 180 3.27 6.60 11.53
CA ALA A 180 3.91 6.73 10.23
C ALA A 180 4.78 8.00 10.13
N PRO A 181 5.85 7.99 9.31
CA PRO A 181 6.68 9.18 9.11
C PRO A 181 5.88 10.33 8.48
N PRO A 182 5.67 11.45 9.18
CA PRO A 182 4.78 12.53 8.72
C PRO A 182 5.14 13.08 7.35
N ALA A 183 6.43 13.30 7.08
CA ALA A 183 6.90 13.84 5.82
C ALA A 183 6.54 12.95 4.61
N ILE A 184 6.59 11.63 4.79
CA ILE A 184 6.26 10.66 3.75
C ILE A 184 4.74 10.58 3.58
N ALA A 185 4.01 10.44 4.67
CA ALA A 185 2.56 10.33 4.64
C ALA A 185 1.89 11.58 4.02
N ILE A 186 2.33 12.78 4.41
CA ILE A 186 1.88 14.05 3.82
C ILE A 186 2.35 14.18 2.37
N GLY A 187 3.59 13.79 2.07
CA GLY A 187 4.12 13.79 0.71
C GLY A 187 3.31 12.90 -0.23
N THR A 188 2.89 11.73 0.23
CA THR A 188 2.03 10.81 -0.52
C THR A 188 0.66 11.43 -0.82
N LEU A 189 0.03 12.12 0.14
CA LEU A 189 -1.23 12.82 -0.10
C LEU A 189 -1.09 13.95 -1.13
N LYS A 190 0.03 14.67 -1.10
CA LYS A 190 0.32 15.73 -2.09
C LYS A 190 0.61 15.19 -3.50
N GLY A 191 1.07 13.96 -3.60
CA GLY A 191 1.39 13.30 -4.88
C GLY A 191 0.32 12.33 -5.35
N TYR A 192 -0.91 12.47 -4.88
CA TYR A 192 -2.04 11.58 -5.20
C TYR A 192 -2.74 11.93 -6.53
N ASP A 193 -2.32 12.98 -7.21
CA ASP A 193 -2.89 13.45 -8.49
C ASP A 193 -2.51 12.55 -9.69
#